data_d9d2c9fc28aaaac6e44cbc3aa2e8cf68
#
_entry.id   d9d2c9fc28aaaac6e44cbc3aa2e8cf68
#
_cell.length_a   1.000
_cell.length_b   1.000
_cell.length_c   1.000
_cell.angle_alpha   90.00
_cell.angle_beta   90.00
_cell.angle_gamma   90.00
#
_symmetry.space_group_name_H-M   'P 1'
#
loop_
_entity.id
_entity.type
_entity.pdbx_description
1 polymer ?
#
loop_
_entity_poly.entity_id
_entity_poly.type
_entity_poly.pdbx_seq_one_letter_code
_entity_poly.pdbx_strand_id
1 'polypeptide(L)'
;MTTTNTAINSIKPSELLPLAEAASMIDRFLMIVGSGGAGKTSMVCNVLGPAMGREVWEVNLNGQGPQETTGYLVPDSVTRDGWFSAPEIWPTLDRVGDRPVLLFLDEVNDYDSQVRALLRSLYPASGKRKIGSHTLGTNVFVVCATNRRCDGTRSAVEDAPFTERCIKVTLEPNVSDWLDWYDTNPKLTASGSHVPSFLRFGTTGGDGLDHFNPPVVMPYDGAPHPCPRTWEAVALLEPIRTTARDIYRKAVKGCIGDRAASAFFGFLQHVDKLPDIAALRANADTFQVPDDPASQFALVSACLSGATRGVKDIPIAVHSGGFDWLVTLLLKCRGDIREFGARSAERRGIPLSEHPKSHALILG
;
A
#
# COMPACT_ATOMS: atom_id res chain seq x y z
N MET A 1 -10.33 -14.71 -29.01
CA MET A 1 -10.17 -13.24 -29.07
C MET A 1 -10.18 -12.75 -27.64
N THR A 2 -9.00 -12.64 -27.04
CA THR A 2 -8.78 -12.10 -25.70
C THR A 2 -8.80 -10.58 -25.81
N THR A 3 -9.95 -9.98 -25.59
CA THR A 3 -10.03 -8.54 -25.34
C THR A 3 -9.35 -8.26 -24.00
N THR A 4 -8.11 -7.82 -24.07
CA THR A 4 -7.47 -7.09 -22.98
C THR A 4 -8.30 -5.82 -22.74
N ASN A 5 -9.26 -5.91 -21.84
CA ASN A 5 -9.96 -4.74 -21.33
C ASN A 5 -8.99 -4.04 -20.37
N THR A 6 -8.02 -3.32 -20.93
CA THR A 6 -7.18 -2.39 -20.19
C THR A 6 -8.16 -1.36 -19.62
N ALA A 7 -8.34 -1.34 -18.32
CA ALA A 7 -9.24 -0.41 -17.65
C ALA A 7 -8.82 1.01 -18.06
N ILE A 8 -9.73 1.71 -18.73
CA ILE A 8 -9.50 3.03 -19.34
C ILE A 8 -9.05 4.10 -18.31
N ASN A 9 -9.09 3.78 -17.01
CA ASN A 9 -8.72 4.65 -15.90
C ASN A 9 -7.90 3.91 -14.84
N SER A 10 -6.88 3.14 -15.23
CA SER A 10 -5.97 2.56 -14.24
C SER A 10 -4.95 3.58 -13.77
N ILE A 11 -4.66 3.60 -12.48
CA ILE A 11 -3.68 4.48 -11.85
C ILE A 11 -2.77 3.70 -10.91
N LYS A 12 -1.55 4.20 -10.76
CA LYS A 12 -0.60 3.72 -9.76
C LYS A 12 -0.84 4.38 -8.40
N PRO A 13 -0.39 3.77 -7.30
CA PRO A 13 -0.44 4.40 -5.98
C PRO A 13 0.14 5.81 -5.94
N SER A 14 1.27 6.07 -6.61
CA SER A 14 1.93 7.38 -6.69
C SER A 14 1.10 8.47 -7.40
N GLU A 15 0.14 8.09 -8.24
CA GLU A 15 -0.72 9.01 -8.98
C GLU A 15 -2.01 9.36 -8.23
N LEU A 16 -2.27 8.69 -7.10
CA LEU A 16 -3.56 8.80 -6.41
C LEU A 16 -3.73 10.17 -5.73
N LEU A 17 -2.66 10.74 -5.15
CA LEU A 17 -2.73 12.02 -4.45
C LEU A 17 -3.09 13.19 -5.39
N PRO A 18 -2.40 13.42 -6.52
CA PRO A 18 -2.80 14.48 -7.46
C PRO A 18 -4.24 14.34 -7.96
N LEU A 19 -4.70 13.11 -8.16
CA LEU A 19 -6.07 12.85 -8.58
C LEU A 19 -7.09 13.16 -7.48
N ALA A 20 -6.78 12.84 -6.22
CA ALA A 20 -7.63 13.14 -5.07
C ALA A 20 -7.76 14.67 -4.86
N GLU A 21 -6.65 15.41 -5.03
CA GLU A 21 -6.65 16.87 -4.99
C GLU A 21 -7.54 17.45 -6.09
N ALA A 22 -7.39 16.97 -7.33
CA ALA A 22 -8.23 17.40 -8.45
C ALA A 22 -9.71 17.08 -8.22
N ALA A 23 -10.04 15.89 -7.69
CA ALA A 23 -11.41 15.51 -7.36
C ALA A 23 -12.00 16.43 -6.28
N SER A 24 -11.20 16.73 -5.25
CA SER A 24 -11.60 17.65 -4.17
C SER A 24 -11.87 19.07 -4.67
N MET A 25 -11.06 19.58 -5.60
CA MET A 25 -11.20 20.91 -6.19
C MET A 25 -12.53 21.11 -6.94
N ILE A 26 -13.01 20.06 -7.61
CA ILE A 26 -14.28 20.11 -8.38
C ILE A 26 -15.46 19.52 -7.63
N ASP A 27 -15.29 19.26 -6.34
CA ASP A 27 -16.30 18.70 -5.43
C ASP A 27 -16.92 17.37 -5.92
N ARG A 28 -16.10 16.49 -6.52
CA ARG A 28 -16.49 15.14 -6.92
C ARG A 28 -15.97 14.10 -5.93
N PHE A 29 -16.71 13.03 -5.73
CA PHE A 29 -16.21 11.88 -4.98
C PHE A 29 -15.08 11.20 -5.74
N LEU A 30 -14.15 10.62 -5.04
CA LEU A 30 -13.15 9.72 -5.62
C LEU A 30 -13.52 8.28 -5.29
N MET A 31 -13.71 7.44 -6.32
CA MET A 31 -13.99 6.02 -6.15
C MET A 31 -12.79 5.18 -6.60
N ILE A 32 -12.17 4.50 -5.65
CA ILE A 32 -10.99 3.66 -5.85
C ILE A 32 -11.44 2.20 -5.96
N VAL A 33 -11.34 1.64 -7.15
CA VAL A 33 -11.59 0.22 -7.41
C VAL A 33 -10.26 -0.53 -7.41
N GLY A 34 -10.17 -1.69 -6.80
CA GLY A 34 -8.94 -2.49 -6.82
C GLY A 34 -9.12 -3.85 -6.20
N SER A 35 -8.17 -4.77 -6.46
CA SER A 35 -8.20 -6.10 -5.84
C SER A 35 -8.17 -6.06 -4.32
N GLY A 36 -8.63 -7.12 -3.69
CA GLY A 36 -8.42 -7.35 -2.28
C GLY A 36 -6.93 -7.31 -1.94
N GLY A 37 -6.55 -6.60 -0.88
CA GLY A 37 -5.13 -6.47 -0.48
C GLY A 37 -4.27 -5.53 -1.32
N ALA A 38 -4.85 -4.78 -2.28
CA ALA A 38 -4.15 -3.78 -3.10
C ALA A 38 -3.65 -2.54 -2.32
N GLY A 39 -4.03 -2.42 -1.04
CA GLY A 39 -3.61 -1.29 -0.21
C GLY A 39 -4.55 -0.08 -0.23
N LYS A 40 -5.79 -0.18 -0.78
CA LYS A 40 -6.75 0.93 -0.88
C LYS A 40 -6.96 1.67 0.44
N THR A 41 -7.34 0.96 1.50
CA THR A 41 -7.58 1.53 2.84
C THR A 41 -6.31 2.18 3.40
N SER A 42 -5.17 1.50 3.30
CA SER A 42 -3.88 2.04 3.75
C SER A 42 -3.51 3.32 3.00
N MET A 43 -3.71 3.38 1.69
CA MET A 43 -3.44 4.57 0.87
C MET A 43 -4.31 5.75 1.29
N VAL A 44 -5.60 5.52 1.56
CA VAL A 44 -6.49 6.61 1.98
C VAL A 44 -6.14 7.09 3.39
N CYS A 45 -6.01 6.17 4.35
CA CYS A 45 -5.84 6.52 5.76
C CYS A 45 -4.43 7.04 6.07
N ASN A 46 -3.39 6.45 5.48
CA ASN A 46 -2.00 6.74 5.85
C ASN A 46 -1.28 7.68 4.89
N VAL A 47 -1.82 7.89 3.68
CA VAL A 47 -1.18 8.73 2.65
C VAL A 47 -2.07 9.91 2.27
N LEU A 48 -3.28 9.68 1.72
CA LEU A 48 -4.11 10.76 1.21
C LEU A 48 -4.57 11.73 2.30
N GLY A 49 -5.12 11.21 3.40
CA GLY A 49 -5.60 12.05 4.50
C GLY A 49 -4.51 12.98 5.03
N PRO A 50 -3.36 12.47 5.48
CA PRO A 50 -2.24 13.28 5.96
C PRO A 50 -1.70 14.25 4.90
N ALA A 51 -1.49 13.80 3.65
CA ALA A 51 -0.94 14.64 2.59
C ALA A 51 -1.87 15.79 2.19
N MET A 52 -3.19 15.59 2.24
CA MET A 52 -4.19 16.62 2.00
C MET A 52 -4.50 17.48 3.23
N GLY A 53 -3.84 17.24 4.38
CA GLY A 53 -4.12 17.93 5.65
C GLY A 53 -5.54 17.71 6.17
N ARG A 54 -6.13 16.52 5.91
CA ARG A 54 -7.49 16.15 6.31
C ARG A 54 -7.50 15.06 7.36
N GLU A 55 -8.33 15.22 8.38
CA GLU A 55 -8.66 14.15 9.33
C GLU A 55 -9.42 13.04 8.61
N VAL A 56 -8.95 11.79 8.68
CA VAL A 56 -9.64 10.66 8.05
C VAL A 56 -10.76 10.17 8.95
N TRP A 57 -11.95 10.14 8.42
CA TRP A 57 -13.14 9.60 9.05
C TRP A 57 -13.57 8.34 8.31
N GLU A 58 -13.11 7.19 8.80
CA GLU A 58 -13.36 5.89 8.16
C GLU A 58 -14.73 5.36 8.56
N VAL A 59 -15.52 4.95 7.56
CA VAL A 59 -16.86 4.37 7.73
C VAL A 59 -16.98 3.11 6.89
N ASN A 60 -17.36 2.02 7.54
CA ASN A 60 -17.75 0.77 6.89
C ASN A 60 -19.18 0.43 7.32
N LEU A 61 -20.09 0.34 6.34
CA LEU A 61 -21.51 0.10 6.55
C LEU A 61 -21.92 -1.35 6.20
N ASN A 62 -20.97 -2.26 6.05
CA ASN A 62 -21.27 -3.67 5.82
C ASN A 62 -22.11 -4.24 6.97
N GLY A 63 -23.23 -4.86 6.62
CA GLY A 63 -24.16 -5.44 7.61
C GLY A 63 -25.02 -4.43 8.35
N GLN A 64 -24.91 -3.12 8.05
CA GLN A 64 -25.75 -2.10 8.63
C GLN A 64 -26.97 -1.82 7.73
N GLY A 65 -28.11 -1.54 8.36
CA GLY A 65 -29.34 -1.14 7.68
C GLY A 65 -29.49 0.37 7.60
N PRO A 66 -30.59 0.85 6.97
CA PRO A 66 -30.88 2.28 6.86
C PRO A 66 -30.97 3.00 8.21
N GLN A 67 -31.49 2.35 9.23
CA GLN A 67 -31.67 2.97 10.55
C GLN A 67 -30.35 3.22 11.27
N GLU A 68 -29.42 2.25 11.21
CA GLU A 68 -28.07 2.41 11.75
C GLU A 68 -27.30 3.52 11.00
N THR A 69 -27.65 3.71 9.73
CA THR A 69 -27.01 4.71 8.87
C THR A 69 -27.58 6.12 9.08
N THR A 70 -28.91 6.27 9.28
CA THR A 70 -29.57 7.58 9.36
C THR A 70 -29.99 7.97 10.77
N GLY A 71 -29.92 7.06 11.72
CA GLY A 71 -30.36 7.20 13.09
C GLY A 71 -31.80 6.75 13.33
N TYR A 72 -32.13 6.66 14.60
CA TYR A 72 -33.44 6.23 15.06
C TYR A 72 -34.32 7.45 15.36
N LEU A 73 -35.63 7.36 15.03
CA LEU A 73 -36.57 8.37 15.38
C LEU A 73 -36.78 8.39 16.90
N VAL A 74 -36.50 9.52 17.50
CA VAL A 74 -36.73 9.78 18.93
C VAL A 74 -37.97 10.71 19.04
N PRO A 75 -39.09 10.22 19.60
CA PRO A 75 -40.30 11.06 19.78
C PRO A 75 -40.08 12.08 20.91
N ASP A 76 -40.49 13.31 20.68
CA ASP A 76 -40.59 14.32 21.71
C ASP A 76 -42.01 14.30 22.32
N SER A 77 -42.11 13.93 23.58
CA SER A 77 -43.40 13.81 24.29
C SER A 77 -44.06 15.16 24.60
N VAL A 78 -43.29 16.26 24.52
CA VAL A 78 -43.80 17.62 24.84
C VAL A 78 -44.32 18.29 23.59
N THR A 79 -43.51 18.30 22.50
CA THR A 79 -43.89 18.99 21.26
C THR A 79 -44.74 18.13 20.33
N ARG A 80 -44.81 16.81 20.57
CA ARG A 80 -45.40 15.79 19.69
C ARG A 80 -44.71 15.64 18.34
N ASP A 81 -43.55 16.24 18.20
CA ASP A 81 -42.66 16.06 17.05
C ASP A 81 -41.69 14.87 17.31
N GLY A 82 -40.81 14.62 16.38
CA GLY A 82 -39.77 13.67 16.54
C GLY A 82 -38.50 14.15 15.83
N TRP A 83 -37.37 13.67 16.31
CA TRP A 83 -36.09 13.94 15.68
C TRP A 83 -35.31 12.65 15.49
N PHE A 84 -34.40 12.60 14.50
CA PHE A 84 -33.52 11.44 14.31
C PHE A 84 -32.23 11.63 15.09
N SER A 85 -31.85 10.61 15.89
CA SER A 85 -30.55 10.57 16.57
C SER A 85 -29.43 10.54 15.53
N ALA A 86 -28.39 11.36 15.73
CA ALA A 86 -27.24 11.37 14.81
C ALA A 86 -26.29 10.19 15.11
N PRO A 87 -26.13 9.21 14.20
CA PRO A 87 -25.17 8.13 14.38
C PRO A 87 -23.74 8.68 14.56
N GLU A 88 -22.94 8.04 15.43
CA GLU A 88 -21.56 8.47 15.69
C GLU A 88 -20.63 8.34 14.48
N ILE A 89 -20.98 7.47 13.56
CA ILE A 89 -20.19 7.17 12.37
C ILE A 89 -20.05 8.34 11.39
N TRP A 90 -20.83 9.40 11.53
CA TRP A 90 -20.81 10.52 10.59
C TRP A 90 -20.10 11.77 11.14
N PRO A 91 -19.27 12.44 10.33
CA PRO A 91 -18.69 13.74 10.65
C PRO A 91 -19.73 14.85 10.47
N THR A 92 -20.71 14.92 11.38
CA THR A 92 -21.77 15.92 11.32
C THR A 92 -21.23 17.32 11.58
N LEU A 93 -21.97 18.35 11.14
CA LEU A 93 -21.59 19.76 11.33
C LEU A 93 -21.30 20.09 12.80
N ASP A 94 -22.10 19.55 13.72
CA ASP A 94 -21.93 19.78 15.16
C ASP A 94 -20.65 19.12 15.72
N ARG A 95 -20.15 18.06 15.09
CA ARG A 95 -18.94 17.34 15.53
C ARG A 95 -17.65 17.92 14.94
N VAL A 96 -17.69 18.30 13.67
CA VAL A 96 -16.47 18.68 12.95
C VAL A 96 -16.45 20.15 12.49
N GLY A 97 -17.60 20.82 12.40
CA GLY A 97 -17.67 22.20 11.92
C GLY A 97 -17.15 22.36 10.50
N ASP A 98 -16.16 23.23 10.34
CA ASP A 98 -15.43 23.50 9.09
C ASP A 98 -14.06 22.81 8.99
N ARG A 99 -13.73 21.95 9.98
CA ARG A 99 -12.46 21.19 9.95
C ARG A 99 -12.35 20.38 8.66
N PRO A 100 -11.15 20.32 8.04
CA PRO A 100 -10.91 19.50 6.86
C PRO A 100 -11.04 18.02 7.20
N VAL A 101 -12.04 17.34 6.65
CA VAL A 101 -12.29 15.91 6.85
C VAL A 101 -12.26 15.19 5.51
N LEU A 102 -11.62 14.02 5.48
CA LEU A 102 -11.74 13.03 4.42
C LEU A 102 -12.67 11.93 4.93
N LEU A 103 -13.92 11.92 4.45
CA LEU A 103 -14.87 10.85 4.74
C LEU A 103 -14.56 9.67 3.82
N PHE A 104 -14.08 8.59 4.42
CA PHE A 104 -13.70 7.38 3.70
C PHE A 104 -14.77 6.30 3.87
N LEU A 105 -15.39 5.91 2.76
CA LEU A 105 -16.37 4.83 2.68
C LEU A 105 -15.70 3.57 2.11
N ASP A 106 -15.35 2.63 2.99
CA ASP A 106 -14.69 1.39 2.54
C ASP A 106 -15.71 0.32 2.17
N GLU A 107 -15.38 -0.49 1.16
CA GLU A 107 -16.20 -1.59 0.63
C GLU A 107 -17.62 -1.19 0.18
N VAL A 108 -17.78 0.01 -0.38
CA VAL A 108 -19.08 0.64 -0.65
C VAL A 108 -20.03 -0.21 -1.52
N ASN A 109 -19.52 -1.08 -2.39
CA ASN A 109 -20.34 -1.96 -3.22
C ASN A 109 -20.94 -3.15 -2.45
N ASP A 110 -20.43 -3.46 -1.26
CA ASP A 110 -20.91 -4.56 -0.42
C ASP A 110 -22.01 -4.07 0.55
N TYR A 111 -22.32 -2.77 0.57
CA TYR A 111 -23.40 -2.21 1.35
C TYR A 111 -24.77 -2.61 0.80
N ASP A 112 -25.75 -2.70 1.67
CA ASP A 112 -27.15 -2.90 1.26
C ASP A 112 -27.61 -1.83 0.25
N SER A 113 -28.50 -2.23 -0.66
CA SER A 113 -28.98 -1.33 -1.73
C SER A 113 -29.69 -0.07 -1.20
N GLN A 114 -30.40 -0.19 -0.08
CA GLN A 114 -31.07 0.95 0.56
C GLN A 114 -30.05 1.90 1.19
N VAL A 115 -29.00 1.36 1.84
CA VAL A 115 -27.90 2.15 2.39
C VAL A 115 -27.16 2.89 1.27
N ARG A 116 -26.83 2.22 0.15
CA ARG A 116 -26.22 2.89 -1.01
C ARG A 116 -27.09 4.02 -1.57
N ALA A 117 -28.41 3.82 -1.61
CA ALA A 117 -29.33 4.88 -2.04
C ALA A 117 -29.26 6.12 -1.15
N LEU A 118 -29.10 5.93 0.18
CA LEU A 118 -28.92 7.04 1.12
C LEU A 118 -27.62 7.82 0.87
N LEU A 119 -26.54 7.15 0.47
CA LEU A 119 -25.24 7.79 0.20
C LEU A 119 -25.30 8.79 -0.97
N ARG A 120 -26.30 8.72 -1.84
CA ARG A 120 -26.49 9.70 -2.92
C ARG A 120 -26.69 11.12 -2.38
N SER A 121 -27.26 11.26 -1.18
CA SER A 121 -27.47 12.55 -0.51
C SER A 121 -26.17 13.21 -0.01
N LEU A 122 -25.08 12.46 0.06
CA LEU A 122 -23.75 13.01 0.34
C LEU A 122 -23.23 13.92 -0.77
N TYR A 123 -23.73 13.78 -2.01
CA TYR A 123 -23.42 14.70 -3.10
C TYR A 123 -24.40 15.85 -3.11
N PRO A 124 -23.96 17.09 -2.83
CA PRO A 124 -24.90 18.18 -2.58
C PRO A 124 -25.43 18.78 -3.88
N ALA A 125 -26.73 18.61 -4.13
CA ALA A 125 -27.40 19.40 -5.14
C ALA A 125 -27.62 20.87 -4.68
N SER A 126 -27.58 21.13 -3.36
CA SER A 126 -27.82 22.41 -2.72
C SER A 126 -26.65 22.99 -1.93
N GLY A 127 -25.45 22.51 -2.18
CA GLY A 127 -24.22 22.94 -1.48
C GLY A 127 -24.02 22.38 -0.06
N LYS A 128 -24.96 21.58 0.47
CA LYS A 128 -24.86 20.96 1.80
C LYS A 128 -24.91 19.44 1.69
N ARG A 129 -23.87 18.76 2.16
CA ARG A 129 -23.84 17.30 2.27
C ARG A 129 -24.74 16.85 3.42
N LYS A 130 -25.57 15.84 3.17
CA LYS A 130 -26.46 15.29 4.19
C LYS A 130 -26.44 13.76 4.16
N ILE A 131 -26.80 13.17 5.28
CA ILE A 131 -27.17 11.77 5.40
C ILE A 131 -28.44 11.68 6.25
N GLY A 132 -29.55 11.26 5.65
CA GLY A 132 -30.85 11.41 6.27
C GLY A 132 -31.14 12.89 6.60
N SER A 133 -31.45 13.18 7.86
CA SER A 133 -31.71 14.55 8.38
C SER A 133 -30.42 15.29 8.80
N HIS A 134 -29.28 14.60 8.88
CA HIS A 134 -28.05 15.15 9.44
C HIS A 134 -27.20 15.85 8.39
N THR A 135 -26.81 17.08 8.65
CA THR A 135 -25.88 17.84 7.82
C THR A 135 -24.45 17.48 8.23
N LEU A 136 -23.59 17.19 7.26
CA LEU A 136 -22.16 16.96 7.50
C LEU A 136 -21.40 18.27 7.61
N GLY A 137 -20.16 18.21 8.09
CA GLY A 137 -19.24 19.34 8.13
C GLY A 137 -19.10 20.05 6.78
N THR A 138 -18.73 21.31 6.80
CA THR A 138 -18.69 22.15 5.59
C THR A 138 -17.48 21.82 4.68
N ASN A 139 -16.42 21.25 5.25
CA ASN A 139 -15.19 20.90 4.53
C ASN A 139 -14.96 19.39 4.51
N VAL A 140 -15.92 18.63 3.97
CA VAL A 140 -15.85 17.16 3.86
C VAL A 140 -15.59 16.75 2.42
N PHE A 141 -14.48 16.07 2.18
CA PHE A 141 -14.17 15.38 0.91
C PHE A 141 -14.49 13.90 1.03
N VAL A 142 -15.19 13.33 0.06
CA VAL A 142 -15.62 11.92 0.11
C VAL A 142 -14.76 11.06 -0.80
N VAL A 143 -14.18 10.02 -0.22
CA VAL A 143 -13.43 8.96 -0.93
C VAL A 143 -14.11 7.63 -0.67
N CYS A 144 -14.33 6.85 -1.72
CA CYS A 144 -14.93 5.53 -1.65
C CYS A 144 -13.93 4.48 -2.10
N ALA A 145 -13.94 3.30 -1.49
CA ALA A 145 -13.19 2.15 -1.99
C ALA A 145 -14.12 0.96 -2.23
N THR A 146 -13.78 0.14 -3.22
CA THR A 146 -14.49 -1.10 -3.52
C THR A 146 -13.58 -2.13 -4.17
N ASN A 147 -13.95 -3.40 -4.06
CA ASN A 147 -13.27 -4.50 -4.74
C ASN A 147 -13.74 -4.62 -6.20
N ARG A 148 -12.92 -5.25 -7.05
CA ARG A 148 -13.29 -5.53 -8.43
C ARG A 148 -14.38 -6.62 -8.47
N ARG A 149 -15.27 -6.56 -9.47
CA ARG A 149 -16.33 -7.58 -9.65
C ARG A 149 -15.78 -9.00 -9.83
N CYS A 150 -14.62 -9.13 -10.48
CA CYS A 150 -13.97 -10.41 -10.73
C CYS A 150 -13.34 -11.04 -9.47
N ASP A 151 -13.30 -10.33 -8.35
CA ASP A 151 -12.70 -10.82 -7.10
C ASP A 151 -13.67 -11.70 -6.27
N GLY A 152 -14.81 -12.11 -6.84
CA GLY A 152 -15.77 -13.01 -6.17
C GLY A 152 -16.54 -12.36 -5.01
N THR A 153 -16.42 -11.05 -4.85
CA THR A 153 -17.21 -10.29 -3.88
C THR A 153 -18.68 -10.28 -4.31
N ARG A 154 -19.60 -10.27 -3.35
CA ARG A 154 -21.04 -10.12 -3.59
C ARG A 154 -21.41 -8.77 -4.23
N SER A 155 -20.44 -8.10 -4.88
CA SER A 155 -20.64 -6.75 -5.38
C SER A 155 -21.86 -6.71 -6.29
N ALA A 156 -22.95 -6.26 -5.69
CA ALA A 156 -24.20 -5.99 -6.34
C ALA A 156 -23.98 -5.08 -7.55
N VAL A 157 -24.98 -5.01 -8.41
CA VAL A 157 -25.04 -4.07 -9.53
C VAL A 157 -24.58 -2.69 -9.07
N GLU A 158 -23.63 -2.09 -9.78
CA GLU A 158 -23.19 -0.72 -9.51
C GLU A 158 -24.41 0.20 -9.44
N ASP A 159 -24.44 1.04 -8.42
CA ASP A 159 -25.42 2.11 -8.32
C ASP A 159 -25.03 3.23 -9.31
N ALA A 160 -25.58 3.19 -10.52
CA ALA A 160 -25.24 4.15 -11.56
C ALA A 160 -25.41 5.61 -11.10
N PRO A 161 -26.51 6.01 -10.43
CA PRO A 161 -26.65 7.36 -9.90
C PRO A 161 -25.58 7.77 -8.87
N PHE A 162 -25.05 6.84 -8.10
CA PHE A 162 -23.94 7.12 -7.19
C PHE A 162 -22.62 7.23 -7.95
N THR A 163 -22.37 6.30 -8.88
CA THR A 163 -21.13 6.25 -9.67
C THR A 163 -20.96 7.49 -10.56
N GLU A 164 -22.05 8.05 -11.11
CA GLU A 164 -22.02 9.30 -11.90
C GLU A 164 -21.50 10.52 -11.10
N ARG A 165 -21.54 10.46 -9.77
CA ARG A 165 -21.03 11.51 -8.87
C ARG A 165 -19.55 11.34 -8.54
N CYS A 166 -18.94 10.24 -8.98
CA CYS A 166 -17.59 9.86 -8.66
C CYS A 166 -16.64 10.06 -9.85
N ILE A 167 -15.39 10.44 -9.56
CA ILE A 167 -14.26 10.10 -10.41
C ILE A 167 -13.88 8.68 -10.06
N LYS A 168 -14.12 7.73 -10.99
CA LYS A 168 -13.85 6.31 -10.76
C LYS A 168 -12.53 5.92 -11.39
N VAL A 169 -11.65 5.31 -10.60
CA VAL A 169 -10.33 4.83 -11.04
C VAL A 169 -10.06 3.41 -10.55
N THR A 170 -9.24 2.68 -11.29
CA THR A 170 -8.77 1.36 -10.90
C THR A 170 -7.34 1.46 -10.39
N LEU A 171 -7.14 1.17 -9.10
CA LEU A 171 -5.82 1.14 -8.49
C LEU A 171 -5.09 -0.14 -8.88
N GLU A 172 -3.96 0.02 -9.55
CA GLU A 172 -3.07 -1.06 -9.93
C GLU A 172 -1.76 -0.96 -9.13
N PRO A 173 -1.60 -1.79 -8.07
CA PRO A 173 -0.37 -1.79 -7.30
C PRO A 173 0.80 -2.21 -8.18
N ASN A 174 1.95 -1.57 -7.97
CA ASN A 174 3.19 -1.94 -8.63
C ASN A 174 4.31 -2.13 -7.60
N VAL A 175 5.32 -2.88 -7.99
CA VAL A 175 6.45 -3.21 -7.12
C VAL A 175 7.21 -1.95 -6.69
N SER A 176 7.39 -0.96 -7.59
CA SER A 176 8.17 0.24 -7.27
C SER A 176 7.56 1.03 -6.12
N ASP A 177 6.26 1.36 -6.21
CA ASP A 177 5.56 2.13 -5.17
C ASP A 177 5.50 1.35 -3.84
N TRP A 178 5.38 0.01 -3.92
CA TRP A 178 5.42 -0.84 -2.73
C TRP A 178 6.81 -0.85 -2.06
N LEU A 179 7.87 -0.87 -2.85
CA LEU A 179 9.25 -0.79 -2.35
C LEU A 179 9.51 0.58 -1.70
N ASP A 180 9.02 1.66 -2.29
CA ASP A 180 9.11 3.01 -1.75
C ASP A 180 8.44 3.10 -0.37
N TRP A 181 7.23 2.56 -0.28
CA TRP A 181 6.51 2.46 0.99
C TRP A 181 7.21 1.55 2.01
N TYR A 182 7.73 0.39 1.57
CA TYR A 182 8.48 -0.53 2.42
C TYR A 182 9.69 0.17 3.05
N ASP A 183 10.49 0.87 2.25
CA ASP A 183 11.72 1.52 2.69
C ASP A 183 11.46 2.67 3.68
N THR A 184 10.30 3.31 3.62
CA THR A 184 9.88 4.36 4.57
C THR A 184 9.19 3.82 5.83
N ASN A 185 8.87 2.52 5.88
CA ASN A 185 8.19 1.90 7.02
C ASN A 185 9.20 1.29 8.02
N PRO A 186 9.38 1.89 9.22
CA PRO A 186 10.39 1.44 10.18
C PRO A 186 10.18 0.00 10.68
N LYS A 187 8.92 -0.46 10.77
CA LYS A 187 8.59 -1.82 11.22
C LYS A 187 9.04 -2.86 10.19
N LEU A 188 8.85 -2.56 8.91
CA LEU A 188 9.21 -3.46 7.82
C LEU A 188 10.72 -3.48 7.58
N THR A 189 11.36 -2.31 7.54
CA THR A 189 12.81 -2.23 7.37
C THR A 189 13.57 -2.87 8.54
N ALA A 190 13.04 -2.76 9.76
CA ALA A 190 13.61 -3.42 10.94
C ALA A 190 13.51 -4.96 10.89
N SER A 191 12.59 -5.53 10.11
CA SER A 191 12.47 -6.99 9.95
C SER A 191 13.70 -7.59 9.26
N GLY A 192 14.38 -6.82 8.43
CA GLY A 192 15.52 -7.28 7.62
C GLY A 192 15.14 -8.27 6.54
N SER A 193 13.88 -8.24 6.08
CA SER A 193 13.35 -9.18 5.09
C SER A 193 13.98 -9.03 3.71
N HIS A 194 14.09 -10.16 3.01
CA HIS A 194 14.54 -10.24 1.62
C HIS A 194 13.41 -10.12 0.59
N VAL A 195 12.17 -9.89 1.03
CA VAL A 195 11.01 -9.69 0.13
C VAL A 195 11.25 -8.56 -0.88
N PRO A 196 11.75 -7.37 -0.51
CA PRO A 196 12.02 -6.30 -1.47
C PRO A 196 12.95 -6.73 -2.62
N SER A 197 14.02 -7.44 -2.29
CA SER A 197 14.96 -7.92 -3.28
C SER A 197 14.38 -8.99 -4.19
N PHE A 198 13.59 -9.90 -3.64
CA PHE A 198 12.90 -10.92 -4.43
C PHE A 198 11.92 -10.27 -5.42
N LEU A 199 11.09 -9.34 -4.97
CA LEU A 199 10.11 -8.67 -5.83
C LEU A 199 10.80 -7.86 -6.94
N ARG A 200 11.88 -7.17 -6.62
CA ARG A 200 12.67 -6.43 -7.62
C ARG A 200 13.34 -7.37 -8.63
N PHE A 201 13.93 -8.47 -8.15
CA PHE A 201 14.50 -9.49 -9.02
C PHE A 201 13.46 -10.04 -9.98
N GLY A 202 12.25 -10.38 -9.52
CA GLY A 202 11.16 -10.86 -10.36
C GLY A 202 10.77 -9.89 -11.48
N THR A 203 10.84 -8.56 -11.23
CA THR A 203 10.51 -7.55 -12.25
C THR A 203 11.64 -7.30 -13.28
N THR A 204 12.88 -7.66 -12.97
CA THR A 204 14.05 -7.32 -13.81
C THR A 204 14.67 -8.50 -14.52
N GLY A 205 14.36 -9.73 -14.18
CA GLY A 205 15.03 -10.88 -14.81
C GLY A 205 14.70 -12.23 -14.16
N GLY A 206 13.62 -12.30 -13.39
CA GLY A 206 13.12 -13.53 -12.81
C GLY A 206 12.48 -14.48 -13.85
N ASP A 207 11.58 -15.31 -13.39
CA ASP A 207 10.86 -16.30 -14.22
C ASP A 207 9.81 -15.69 -15.18
N GLY A 208 9.72 -14.37 -15.26
CA GLY A 208 8.77 -13.63 -16.10
C GLY A 208 7.33 -13.68 -15.58
N LEU A 209 7.11 -14.18 -14.36
CA LEU A 209 5.81 -14.32 -13.75
C LEU A 209 5.53 -13.15 -12.79
N ASP A 210 4.27 -12.71 -12.76
CA ASP A 210 3.84 -11.74 -11.75
C ASP A 210 3.64 -12.45 -10.41
N HIS A 211 4.60 -12.26 -9.50
CA HIS A 211 4.54 -12.74 -8.12
C HIS A 211 4.03 -11.68 -7.13
N PHE A 212 3.66 -10.50 -7.62
CA PHE A 212 3.26 -9.39 -6.77
C PHE A 212 1.75 -9.15 -6.76
N ASN A 213 1.13 -9.22 -7.92
CA ASN A 213 -0.29 -8.97 -8.05
C ASN A 213 -1.12 -10.26 -7.90
N PRO A 214 -2.35 -10.15 -7.38
CA PRO A 214 -3.27 -11.27 -7.35
C PRO A 214 -3.64 -11.71 -8.78
N PRO A 215 -4.04 -12.96 -8.97
CA PRO A 215 -4.49 -13.44 -10.27
C PRO A 215 -5.69 -12.62 -10.77
N VAL A 216 -5.80 -12.48 -12.09
CA VAL A 216 -6.91 -11.73 -12.73
C VAL A 216 -8.27 -12.28 -12.35
N VAL A 217 -8.37 -13.60 -12.19
CA VAL A 217 -9.55 -14.30 -11.69
C VAL A 217 -9.20 -14.99 -10.40
N MET A 218 -9.89 -14.66 -9.32
CA MET A 218 -9.66 -15.25 -8.00
C MET A 218 -10.06 -16.72 -7.99
N PRO A 219 -9.25 -17.61 -7.35
CA PRO A 219 -9.62 -18.99 -7.16
C PRO A 219 -10.93 -19.12 -6.37
N TYR A 220 -11.82 -19.99 -6.83
CA TYR A 220 -13.11 -20.25 -6.14
C TYR A 220 -12.95 -20.85 -4.74
N ASP A 221 -11.82 -21.51 -4.48
CA ASP A 221 -11.51 -22.19 -3.23
C ASP A 221 -10.91 -21.27 -2.16
N GLY A 222 -10.74 -19.97 -2.46
CA GLY A 222 -10.11 -19.02 -1.55
C GLY A 222 -8.63 -19.31 -1.31
N ALA A 223 -7.94 -19.99 -2.24
CA ALA A 223 -6.53 -20.28 -2.12
C ALA A 223 -5.69 -19.00 -1.89
N PRO A 224 -4.66 -19.07 -1.02
CA PRO A 224 -3.74 -17.96 -0.80
C PRO A 224 -3.08 -17.52 -2.10
N HIS A 225 -2.92 -16.22 -2.27
CA HIS A 225 -2.34 -15.62 -3.48
C HIS A 225 -1.50 -14.39 -3.11
N PRO A 226 -0.50 -14.05 -3.94
CA PRO A 226 0.32 -12.88 -3.70
C PRO A 226 -0.48 -11.59 -3.91
N CYS A 227 -0.26 -10.62 -3.02
CA CYS A 227 -0.70 -9.23 -3.15
C CYS A 227 0.13 -8.35 -2.21
N PRO A 228 0.08 -7.01 -2.31
CA PRO A 228 0.81 -6.10 -1.42
C PRO A 228 0.68 -6.44 0.07
N ARG A 229 -0.54 -6.70 0.55
CA ARG A 229 -0.82 -7.06 1.95
C ARG A 229 -0.18 -8.38 2.38
N THR A 230 -0.22 -9.40 1.52
CA THR A 230 0.34 -10.71 1.86
C THR A 230 1.87 -10.69 1.83
N TRP A 231 2.48 -9.89 0.97
CA TRP A 231 3.93 -9.66 0.98
C TRP A 231 4.39 -8.87 2.21
N GLU A 232 3.60 -7.91 2.68
CA GLU A 232 3.84 -7.25 3.98
C GLU A 232 3.89 -8.28 5.11
N ALA A 233 2.90 -9.17 5.18
CA ALA A 233 2.86 -10.24 6.17
C ALA A 233 4.10 -11.15 6.07
N VAL A 234 4.49 -11.56 4.87
CA VAL A 234 5.70 -12.37 4.64
C VAL A 234 6.96 -11.64 5.12
N ALA A 235 7.07 -10.34 4.85
CA ALA A 235 8.22 -9.54 5.31
C ALA A 235 8.33 -9.52 6.84
N LEU A 236 7.21 -9.43 7.54
CA LEU A 236 7.16 -9.45 9.00
C LEU A 236 7.47 -10.83 9.62
N LEU A 237 7.42 -11.91 8.85
CA LEU A 237 7.79 -13.26 9.30
C LEU A 237 9.30 -13.49 9.31
N GLU A 238 10.12 -12.62 8.73
CA GLU A 238 11.58 -12.81 8.62
C GLU A 238 12.27 -13.18 9.94
N PRO A 239 11.92 -12.59 11.12
CA PRO A 239 12.57 -12.94 12.38
C PRO A 239 12.50 -14.42 12.77
N ILE A 240 11.50 -15.16 12.28
CA ILE A 240 11.38 -16.60 12.57
C ILE A 240 11.94 -17.50 11.46
N ARG A 241 12.51 -16.93 10.38
CA ARG A 241 13.03 -17.69 9.23
C ARG A 241 14.09 -18.73 9.62
N THR A 242 15.00 -18.36 10.52
CA THR A 242 16.09 -19.23 10.95
C THR A 242 15.77 -20.03 12.21
N THR A 243 14.96 -19.46 13.12
CA THR A 243 14.65 -20.06 14.42
C THR A 243 13.52 -21.08 14.38
N ALA A 244 12.57 -20.95 13.42
CA ALA A 244 11.41 -21.83 13.27
C ALA A 244 11.12 -22.10 11.77
N ARG A 245 12.11 -22.64 11.06
CA ARG A 245 12.12 -22.77 9.60
C ARG A 245 10.87 -23.44 9.00
N ASP A 246 10.40 -24.53 9.60
CA ASP A 246 9.22 -25.24 9.09
C ASP A 246 7.93 -24.43 9.26
N ILE A 247 7.80 -23.74 10.39
CA ILE A 247 6.67 -22.85 10.65
C ILE A 247 6.69 -21.67 9.68
N TYR A 248 7.88 -21.04 9.49
CA TYR A 248 8.07 -19.98 8.51
C TYR A 248 7.61 -20.41 7.11
N ARG A 249 8.07 -21.58 6.63
CA ARG A 249 7.69 -22.09 5.30
C ARG A 249 6.19 -22.30 5.15
N LYS A 250 5.52 -22.87 6.19
CA LYS A 250 4.06 -23.04 6.19
C LYS A 250 3.33 -21.71 6.21
N ALA A 251 3.77 -20.75 7.02
CA ALA A 251 3.20 -19.43 7.12
C ALA A 251 3.31 -18.64 5.80
N VAL A 252 4.50 -18.65 5.16
CA VAL A 252 4.72 -18.02 3.86
C VAL A 252 3.78 -18.61 2.79
N LYS A 253 3.68 -19.96 2.70
CA LYS A 253 2.75 -20.62 1.77
C LYS A 253 1.30 -20.25 2.06
N GLY A 254 0.92 -20.16 3.34
CA GLY A 254 -0.40 -19.71 3.76
C GLY A 254 -0.71 -18.25 3.42
N CYS A 255 0.30 -17.41 3.23
CA CYS A 255 0.14 -16.00 2.83
C CYS A 255 0.03 -15.83 1.32
N ILE A 256 0.97 -16.41 0.54
CA ILE A 256 1.15 -16.08 -0.88
C ILE A 256 0.90 -17.26 -1.84
N GLY A 257 0.51 -18.41 -1.31
CA GLY A 257 0.26 -19.63 -2.08
C GLY A 257 1.54 -20.37 -2.47
N ASP A 258 1.38 -21.60 -2.93
CA ASP A 258 2.51 -22.51 -3.21
C ASP A 258 3.44 -22.01 -4.32
N ARG A 259 2.88 -21.43 -5.38
CA ARG A 259 3.66 -20.97 -6.55
C ARG A 259 4.62 -19.83 -6.19
N ALA A 260 4.10 -18.74 -5.64
CA ALA A 260 4.90 -17.59 -5.24
C ALA A 260 5.86 -17.95 -4.11
N ALA A 261 5.43 -18.77 -3.15
CA ALA A 261 6.28 -19.28 -2.07
C ALA A 261 7.44 -20.11 -2.59
N SER A 262 7.22 -20.99 -3.58
CA SER A 262 8.29 -21.80 -4.18
C SER A 262 9.34 -20.95 -4.87
N ALA A 263 8.92 -19.94 -5.64
CA ALA A 263 9.84 -18.98 -6.27
C ALA A 263 10.63 -18.19 -5.22
N PHE A 264 9.96 -17.70 -4.17
CA PHE A 264 10.60 -16.98 -3.08
C PHE A 264 11.61 -17.86 -2.32
N PHE A 265 11.28 -19.11 -2.02
CA PHE A 265 12.22 -20.02 -1.37
C PHE A 265 13.43 -20.38 -2.26
N GLY A 266 13.23 -20.45 -3.58
CA GLY A 266 14.34 -20.57 -4.54
C GLY A 266 15.29 -19.38 -4.44
N PHE A 267 14.75 -18.16 -4.42
CA PHE A 267 15.55 -16.95 -4.22
C PHE A 267 16.27 -16.94 -2.87
N LEU A 268 15.62 -17.36 -1.78
CA LEU A 268 16.27 -17.44 -0.46
C LEU A 268 17.46 -18.41 -0.39
N GLN A 269 17.55 -19.40 -1.29
CA GLN A 269 18.74 -20.26 -1.38
C GLN A 269 20.00 -19.47 -1.81
N HIS A 270 19.85 -18.39 -2.59
CA HIS A 270 20.94 -17.48 -2.90
C HIS A 270 21.31 -16.64 -1.67
N VAL A 271 20.31 -16.19 -0.91
CA VAL A 271 20.52 -15.47 0.36
C VAL A 271 21.31 -16.33 1.37
N ASP A 272 20.93 -17.60 1.52
CA ASP A 272 21.54 -18.51 2.50
C ASP A 272 23.02 -18.86 2.13
N LYS A 273 23.45 -18.57 0.90
CA LYS A 273 24.83 -18.75 0.43
C LYS A 273 25.65 -17.47 0.49
N LEU A 274 25.07 -16.35 0.92
CA LEU A 274 25.80 -15.09 0.98
C LEU A 274 26.93 -15.16 2.00
N PRO A 275 28.05 -14.48 1.72
CA PRO A 275 29.15 -14.36 2.67
C PRO A 275 28.74 -13.55 3.91
N ASP A 276 29.57 -13.63 4.94
CA ASP A 276 29.41 -12.76 6.11
C ASP A 276 29.51 -11.29 5.70
N ILE A 277 28.44 -10.53 5.96
CA ILE A 277 28.35 -9.11 5.61
C ILE A 277 29.37 -8.27 6.40
N ALA A 278 29.75 -8.67 7.61
CA ALA A 278 30.79 -7.98 8.37
C ALA A 278 32.17 -8.14 7.71
N ALA A 279 32.49 -9.33 7.25
CA ALA A 279 33.71 -9.59 6.50
C ALA A 279 33.73 -8.87 5.14
N LEU A 280 32.59 -8.82 4.45
CA LEU A 280 32.43 -8.05 3.20
C LEU A 280 32.65 -6.56 3.45
N ARG A 281 32.05 -6.00 4.50
CA ARG A 281 32.20 -4.58 4.86
C ARG A 281 33.66 -4.20 5.10
N ALA A 282 34.42 -5.08 5.75
CA ALA A 282 35.85 -4.86 6.00
C ALA A 282 36.71 -4.93 4.74
N ASN A 283 36.28 -5.65 3.70
CA ASN A 283 37.08 -5.97 2.49
C ASN A 283 36.32 -5.62 1.18
N ALA A 284 35.49 -4.60 1.16
CA ALA A 284 34.65 -4.28 0.00
C ALA A 284 35.43 -4.06 -1.30
N ASP A 285 36.64 -3.51 -1.22
CA ASP A 285 37.50 -3.25 -2.40
C ASP A 285 37.96 -4.53 -3.09
N THR A 286 38.25 -5.60 -2.35
CA THR A 286 38.73 -6.87 -2.87
C THR A 286 37.61 -7.89 -3.09
N PHE A 287 36.41 -7.65 -2.57
CA PHE A 287 35.29 -8.57 -2.65
C PHE A 287 34.84 -8.78 -4.10
N GLN A 288 34.67 -10.05 -4.48
CA GLN A 288 34.09 -10.44 -5.78
C GLN A 288 32.58 -10.54 -5.68
N VAL A 289 31.87 -9.67 -6.40
CA VAL A 289 30.40 -9.71 -6.48
C VAL A 289 30.00 -10.92 -7.33
N PRO A 290 28.98 -11.71 -6.91
CA PRO A 290 28.48 -12.82 -7.73
C PRO A 290 28.02 -12.36 -9.11
N ASP A 291 28.18 -13.20 -10.13
CA ASP A 291 27.79 -12.85 -11.50
C ASP A 291 26.26 -12.91 -11.70
N ASP A 292 25.56 -13.78 -10.96
CA ASP A 292 24.14 -13.96 -11.14
C ASP A 292 23.30 -12.86 -10.46
N PRO A 293 22.26 -12.35 -11.14
CA PRO A 293 21.44 -11.23 -10.63
C PRO A 293 20.73 -11.53 -9.31
N ALA A 294 20.27 -12.78 -9.10
CA ALA A 294 19.55 -13.13 -7.87
C ALA A 294 20.45 -12.99 -6.63
N SER A 295 21.69 -13.50 -6.72
CA SER A 295 22.68 -13.35 -5.66
C SER A 295 23.08 -11.88 -5.45
N GLN A 296 23.19 -11.07 -6.51
CA GLN A 296 23.46 -9.64 -6.39
C GLN A 296 22.33 -8.91 -5.66
N PHE A 297 21.07 -9.13 -6.02
CA PHE A 297 19.92 -8.55 -5.32
C PHE A 297 19.87 -8.97 -3.85
N ALA A 298 20.09 -10.25 -3.58
CA ALA A 298 20.16 -10.79 -2.22
C ALA A 298 21.26 -10.11 -1.40
N LEU A 299 22.46 -9.97 -2.00
CA LEU A 299 23.62 -9.33 -1.39
C LEU A 299 23.36 -7.86 -1.03
N VAL A 300 22.86 -7.08 -1.98
CA VAL A 300 22.53 -5.66 -1.77
C VAL A 300 21.48 -5.49 -0.65
N SER A 301 20.45 -6.34 -0.62
CA SER A 301 19.44 -6.30 0.44
C SER A 301 20.03 -6.59 1.82
N ALA A 302 20.87 -7.61 1.93
CA ALA A 302 21.54 -7.95 3.19
C ALA A 302 22.45 -6.81 3.68
N CYS A 303 23.18 -6.19 2.75
CA CYS A 303 24.04 -5.03 3.05
C CYS A 303 23.23 -3.81 3.53
N LEU A 304 22.11 -3.49 2.88
CA LEU A 304 21.21 -2.41 3.29
C LEU A 304 20.63 -2.64 4.67
N SER A 305 20.20 -3.87 4.99
CA SER A 305 19.69 -4.22 6.33
C SER A 305 20.76 -4.11 7.40
N GLY A 306 22.00 -4.49 7.09
CA GLY A 306 23.14 -4.32 7.97
C GLY A 306 23.54 -2.86 8.19
N ALA A 307 23.52 -2.05 7.12
CA ALA A 307 23.83 -0.63 7.18
C ALA A 307 22.82 0.13 8.03
N THR A 308 21.52 -0.16 7.86
CA THR A 308 20.44 0.53 8.61
C THR A 308 20.50 0.25 10.12
N ARG A 309 20.93 -0.95 10.53
CA ARG A 309 21.14 -1.26 11.96
C ARG A 309 22.29 -0.44 12.57
N GLY A 310 23.32 -0.11 11.78
CA GLY A 310 24.45 0.70 12.22
C GLY A 310 24.15 2.21 12.31
N VAL A 311 23.17 2.72 11.56
CA VAL A 311 22.84 4.17 11.52
C VAL A 311 22.21 4.67 12.83
N LYS A 312 21.50 3.83 13.56
CA LYS A 312 20.88 4.25 14.85
C LYS A 312 21.86 4.61 15.95
N ASP A 313 23.11 4.15 15.81
CA ASP A 313 24.13 4.30 16.86
C ASP A 313 25.27 5.27 16.47
N ILE A 314 25.21 5.93 15.29
CA ILE A 314 26.28 6.81 14.80
C ILE A 314 25.77 8.25 14.66
N PRO A 315 26.42 9.27 15.28
CA PRO A 315 26.06 10.68 15.11
C PRO A 315 26.19 11.13 13.65
N ILE A 316 25.26 11.97 13.19
CA ILE A 316 25.10 12.46 11.81
C ILE A 316 26.41 13.04 11.19
N ALA A 317 27.34 13.55 11.98
CA ALA A 317 28.59 14.15 11.51
C ALA A 317 29.66 13.16 10.97
N VAL A 318 29.45 11.84 11.10
CA VAL A 318 30.41 10.78 10.69
C VAL A 318 30.01 10.10 9.38
N HIS A 319 28.91 10.57 8.75
CA HIS A 319 28.22 9.80 7.71
C HIS A 319 28.90 9.76 6.35
N SER A 320 29.74 10.72 5.95
CA SER A 320 30.35 10.74 4.62
C SER A 320 31.38 9.64 4.35
N GLY A 321 32.08 9.14 5.38
CA GLY A 321 33.05 8.04 5.24
C GLY A 321 32.54 6.66 5.69
N GLY A 322 31.41 6.60 6.41
CA GLY A 322 30.90 5.36 6.99
C GLY A 322 30.27 4.38 5.97
N PHE A 323 29.97 4.82 4.74
CA PHE A 323 29.30 4.05 3.69
C PHE A 323 30.14 3.81 2.44
N ASP A 324 31.43 4.15 2.44
CA ASP A 324 32.35 3.93 1.30
C ASP A 324 32.32 2.47 0.81
N TRP A 325 32.24 1.52 1.77
CA TRP A 325 32.13 0.10 1.46
C TRP A 325 30.84 -0.25 0.68
N LEU A 326 29.73 0.37 1.02
CA LEU A 326 28.44 0.16 0.34
C LEU A 326 28.47 0.76 -1.07
N VAL A 327 29.01 1.96 -1.21
CA VAL A 327 29.20 2.59 -2.52
C VAL A 327 30.13 1.74 -3.40
N THR A 328 31.25 1.25 -2.85
CA THR A 328 32.20 0.37 -3.55
C THR A 328 31.51 -0.91 -4.02
N LEU A 329 30.69 -1.52 -3.18
CA LEU A 329 29.90 -2.70 -3.52
C LEU A 329 28.91 -2.42 -4.65
N LEU A 330 28.11 -1.35 -4.51
CA LEU A 330 27.09 -0.99 -5.50
C LEU A 330 27.72 -0.71 -6.88
N LEU A 331 28.88 -0.07 -6.93
CA LEU A 331 29.59 0.18 -8.19
C LEU A 331 30.03 -1.09 -8.92
N LYS A 332 30.19 -2.20 -8.19
CA LYS A 332 30.54 -3.51 -8.77
C LYS A 332 29.31 -4.31 -9.24
N CYS A 333 28.11 -3.91 -8.84
CA CYS A 333 26.86 -4.55 -9.26
C CYS A 333 26.41 -4.11 -10.66
N ARG A 334 25.52 -4.88 -11.27
CA ARG A 334 24.85 -4.49 -12.53
C ARG A 334 24.11 -3.17 -12.35
N GLY A 335 23.92 -2.43 -13.44
CA GLY A 335 23.34 -1.08 -13.41
C GLY A 335 21.96 -1.00 -12.74
N ASP A 336 21.06 -1.92 -13.08
CA ASP A 336 19.71 -2.02 -12.50
C ASP A 336 19.72 -2.33 -10.99
N ILE A 337 20.64 -3.18 -10.54
CA ILE A 337 20.82 -3.56 -9.15
C ILE A 337 21.48 -2.43 -8.35
N ARG A 338 22.45 -1.76 -8.96
CA ARG A 338 23.11 -0.57 -8.41
C ARG A 338 22.11 0.55 -8.15
N GLU A 339 21.28 0.86 -9.13
CA GLU A 339 20.24 1.87 -9.01
C GLU A 339 19.21 1.51 -7.92
N PHE A 340 18.77 0.25 -7.87
CA PHE A 340 17.90 -0.24 -6.80
C PHE A 340 18.54 -0.04 -5.42
N GLY A 341 19.80 -0.46 -5.26
CA GLY A 341 20.53 -0.34 -4.01
C GLY A 341 20.72 1.11 -3.57
N ALA A 342 21.07 2.00 -4.50
CA ALA A 342 21.27 3.41 -4.22
C ALA A 342 19.94 4.08 -3.77
N ARG A 343 18.87 3.89 -4.51
CA ARG A 343 17.54 4.44 -4.16
C ARG A 343 17.02 3.90 -2.82
N SER A 344 17.19 2.61 -2.57
CA SER A 344 16.76 1.99 -1.32
C SER A 344 17.58 2.49 -0.12
N ALA A 345 18.87 2.74 -0.29
CA ALA A 345 19.74 3.34 0.71
C ALA A 345 19.27 4.76 1.09
N GLU A 346 19.04 5.62 0.11
CA GLU A 346 18.57 7.00 0.29
C GLU A 346 17.24 7.05 1.07
N ARG A 347 16.25 6.22 0.69
CA ARG A 347 14.96 6.13 1.37
C ARG A 347 15.07 5.68 2.83
N ARG A 348 16.09 4.89 3.15
CA ARG A 348 16.40 4.46 4.51
C ARG A 348 17.23 5.48 5.30
N GLY A 349 17.49 6.64 4.72
CA GLY A 349 18.24 7.72 5.35
C GLY A 349 19.76 7.53 5.30
N ILE A 350 20.27 6.71 4.39
CA ILE A 350 21.70 6.58 4.11
C ILE A 350 22.05 7.56 3.00
N PRO A 351 22.76 8.67 3.28
CA PRO A 351 22.94 9.81 2.35
C PRO A 351 23.99 9.51 1.28
N LEU A 352 23.71 8.58 0.36
CA LEU A 352 24.65 8.25 -0.73
C LEU A 352 24.78 9.39 -1.76
N SER A 353 23.80 10.26 -1.89
CA SER A 353 23.86 11.46 -2.76
C SER A 353 24.97 12.42 -2.36
N GLU A 354 25.35 12.46 -1.09
CA GLU A 354 26.44 13.29 -0.57
C GLU A 354 27.82 12.67 -0.81
N HIS A 355 27.89 11.42 -1.25
CA HIS A 355 29.14 10.72 -1.47
C HIS A 355 29.83 11.22 -2.75
N PRO A 356 31.19 11.40 -2.79
CA PRO A 356 31.91 11.90 -3.97
C PRO A 356 31.69 11.07 -5.25
N LYS A 357 31.39 9.78 -5.13
CA LYS A 357 31.10 8.89 -6.25
C LYS A 357 29.60 8.73 -6.55
N SER A 358 28.74 9.57 -5.99
CA SER A 358 27.27 9.49 -6.15
C SER A 358 26.83 9.51 -7.61
N HIS A 359 27.45 10.33 -8.46
CA HIS A 359 27.13 10.39 -9.89
C HIS A 359 27.32 9.04 -10.60
N ALA A 360 28.31 8.25 -10.20
CA ALA A 360 28.57 6.94 -10.79
C ALA A 360 27.53 5.86 -10.36
N LEU A 361 26.80 6.10 -9.28
CA LEU A 361 25.71 5.22 -8.84
C LEU A 361 24.43 5.39 -9.68
N ILE A 362 24.22 6.59 -10.27
CA ILE A 362 23.00 6.94 -10.97
C ILE A 362 23.18 6.86 -12.50
N LEU A 363 24.37 7.20 -13.01
CA LEU A 363 24.64 7.33 -14.45
C LEU A 363 25.32 6.11 -15.09
N GLY A 364 25.62 5.07 -14.35
CA GLY A 364 26.21 3.80 -14.83
C GLY A 364 25.18 2.71 -14.89
#